data_15ab53c12f19fa0952d3df7d28cf38b7
#
_entry.id   15ab53c12f19fa0952d3df7d28cf38b7
#
_cell.length_a   1.000
_cell.length_b   1.000
_cell.length_c   1.000
_cell.angle_alpha   90.00
_cell.angle_beta   90.00
_cell.angle_gamma   90.00
#
_symmetry.space_group_name_H-M   'P 1'
#
loop_
_entity.id
_entity.type
_entity.pdbx_description
1 polymer ?
#
loop_
_entity_poly.entity_id
_entity_poly.type
_entity_poly.pdbx_seq_one_letter_code
_entity_poly.pdbx_strand_id
1 'polypeptide(L)'
;MKAGLYIALALLLGALLAQLLLSDPGYVAIRFAGVLIEMSAITFVLALIALYFLVRIALKAMRARQLWREAQLQRRQDRARRSLAQGLLQMAEGEWDASEETLIRSAHEAEMPAAHYLVAARAADLQGASERRDEYINRALDTPGAPRAPALIMQAEMHLKHKQYQAALAALQQLEAHGESNARAVLLMARIYRQTGDWQALQGLVPRLRSTRGITAAFADETVAQIYLDRLQAAGAAADLSALNAAWKDVPKSFAQRPDIVVAYARGAMNCQDHASAEAELRRLLNRQWDEAAVLAYGELDVEEPLVVLERAEQWLADHREDPALLFTCARLSIRAELYGKARSYLQTSIAIRPRVESWHLLAALLEQLGEREQAHQALSSALIEAMGRKPAVPKIRARRWIERRQTERRRN
;
A
#
# COMPACT_ATOMS: atom_id res chain seq x y z
N MET A 1 -30.53 60.03 6.83
CA MET A 1 -30.49 61.46 6.62
C MET A 1 -30.07 61.84 5.18
N LYS A 2 -29.11 61.21 4.51
CA LYS A 2 -28.69 61.53 3.13
C LYS A 2 -29.78 61.28 2.07
N ALA A 3 -30.61 60.23 2.22
CA ALA A 3 -31.67 59.88 1.27
C ALA A 3 -32.81 60.95 1.28
N GLY A 4 -33.17 61.47 2.45
CA GLY A 4 -34.20 62.55 2.57
C GLY A 4 -33.77 63.86 1.91
N LEU A 5 -32.48 64.19 2.01
CA LEU A 5 -31.90 65.37 1.37
C LEU A 5 -31.96 65.27 -0.17
N TYR A 6 -31.65 64.07 -0.74
CA TYR A 6 -31.76 63.88 -2.20
C TYR A 6 -33.19 63.89 -2.70
N ILE A 7 -34.16 63.40 -1.92
CA ILE A 7 -35.54 63.40 -2.26
C ILE A 7 -36.06 64.88 -2.22
N ALA A 8 -35.75 65.68 -1.17
CA ALA A 8 -36.08 67.07 -1.06
C ALA A 8 -35.48 67.93 -2.21
N LEU A 9 -34.19 67.67 -2.53
CA LEU A 9 -33.51 68.36 -3.63
C LEU A 9 -34.12 68.00 -5.00
N ALA A 10 -34.50 66.72 -5.21
CA ALA A 10 -35.18 66.27 -6.44
C ALA A 10 -36.56 66.85 -6.60
N LEU A 11 -37.34 66.99 -5.49
CA LEU A 11 -38.62 67.58 -5.50
C LEU A 11 -38.54 69.17 -5.78
N LEU A 12 -37.54 69.80 -5.19
CA LEU A 12 -37.28 71.22 -5.39
C LEU A 12 -36.85 71.53 -6.84
N LEU A 13 -35.97 70.73 -7.38
CA LEU A 13 -35.54 70.82 -8.79
C LEU A 13 -36.68 70.49 -9.75
N GLY A 14 -37.51 69.47 -9.41
CA GLY A 14 -38.72 69.13 -10.17
C GLY A 14 -39.77 70.25 -10.19
N ALA A 15 -39.99 70.93 -9.03
CA ALA A 15 -40.92 72.09 -8.94
C ALA A 15 -40.41 73.32 -9.74
N LEU A 16 -39.07 73.54 -9.68
CA LEU A 16 -38.45 74.65 -10.42
C LEU A 16 -38.49 74.41 -11.95
N LEU A 17 -38.25 73.20 -12.37
CA LEU A 17 -38.40 72.77 -13.76
C LEU A 17 -39.86 72.83 -14.25
N ALA A 18 -40.83 72.43 -13.43
CA ALA A 18 -42.24 72.50 -13.75
C ALA A 18 -42.68 73.92 -13.93
N GLN A 19 -42.20 74.86 -13.09
CA GLN A 19 -42.53 76.28 -13.19
C GLN A 19 -41.96 76.96 -14.47
N LEU A 20 -40.74 76.55 -14.86
CA LEU A 20 -40.09 77.05 -16.08
C LEU A 20 -40.73 76.45 -17.35
N LEU A 21 -41.24 75.22 -17.31
CA LEU A 21 -41.94 74.54 -18.40
C LEU A 21 -43.42 75.04 -18.59
N LEU A 22 -44.07 75.58 -17.54
CA LEU A 22 -45.40 76.13 -17.59
C LEU A 22 -45.41 77.52 -18.19
N SER A 23 -44.30 78.26 -18.19
CA SER A 23 -44.24 79.64 -18.73
C SER A 23 -44.01 79.66 -20.25
N ASP A 24 -43.47 78.61 -20.86
CA ASP A 24 -43.33 78.50 -22.32
C ASP A 24 -43.31 76.99 -22.71
N PRO A 25 -44.42 76.45 -23.32
CA PRO A 25 -44.48 75.04 -23.73
C PRO A 25 -43.63 74.83 -24.98
N GLY A 26 -42.32 74.76 -24.78
CA GLY A 26 -41.34 74.44 -25.83
C GLY A 26 -41.84 73.33 -26.74
N TYR A 27 -41.59 73.48 -28.03
CA TYR A 27 -41.97 72.50 -29.08
C TYR A 27 -40.75 71.76 -29.60
N VAL A 28 -40.82 70.42 -29.64
CA VAL A 28 -39.74 69.52 -30.16
C VAL A 28 -40.29 68.78 -31.37
N ALA A 29 -39.68 69.04 -32.54
CA ALA A 29 -39.98 68.30 -33.76
C ALA A 29 -38.77 67.44 -34.15
N ILE A 30 -38.95 66.10 -34.17
CA ILE A 30 -37.91 65.12 -34.56
C ILE A 30 -38.32 64.51 -35.91
N ARG A 31 -37.50 64.71 -36.95
CA ARG A 31 -37.71 64.10 -38.25
C ARG A 31 -36.76 62.88 -38.39
N PHE A 32 -37.31 61.67 -38.43
CA PHE A 32 -36.56 60.46 -38.63
C PHE A 32 -37.23 59.58 -39.69
N ALA A 33 -36.43 59.09 -40.67
CA ALA A 33 -36.88 58.21 -41.75
C ALA A 33 -38.16 58.67 -42.48
N GLY A 34 -38.37 60.02 -42.68
CA GLY A 34 -39.50 60.57 -43.40
C GLY A 34 -40.74 60.82 -42.54
N VAL A 35 -40.75 60.44 -41.28
CA VAL A 35 -41.83 60.67 -40.32
C VAL A 35 -41.44 61.86 -39.44
N LEU A 36 -42.35 62.87 -39.35
CA LEU A 36 -42.24 64.02 -38.45
C LEU A 36 -43.04 63.73 -37.18
N ILE A 37 -42.35 63.64 -36.04
CA ILE A 37 -42.95 63.42 -34.73
C ILE A 37 -42.88 64.75 -33.99
N GLU A 38 -44.04 65.38 -33.78
CA GLU A 38 -44.19 66.63 -33.07
C GLU A 38 -44.73 66.40 -31.65
N MET A 39 -44.01 66.91 -30.65
CA MET A 39 -44.42 66.75 -29.26
C MET A 39 -44.00 67.94 -28.42
N SER A 40 -44.70 68.15 -27.29
CA SER A 40 -44.30 69.20 -26.36
C SER A 40 -42.96 68.84 -25.70
N ALA A 41 -42.16 69.82 -25.34
CA ALA A 41 -40.91 69.64 -24.67
C ALA A 41 -41.06 68.81 -23.36
N ILE A 42 -42.19 68.95 -22.67
CA ILE A 42 -42.53 68.19 -21.45
C ILE A 42 -42.67 66.68 -21.73
N THR A 43 -43.43 66.35 -22.81
CA THR A 43 -43.61 64.94 -23.20
C THR A 43 -42.34 64.34 -23.65
N PHE A 44 -41.43 65.03 -24.33
CA PHE A 44 -40.12 64.54 -24.71
C PHE A 44 -39.20 64.23 -23.51
N VAL A 45 -39.17 65.20 -22.52
CA VAL A 45 -38.39 64.97 -21.28
C VAL A 45 -38.93 63.77 -20.47
N LEU A 46 -40.27 63.67 -20.36
CA LEU A 46 -40.86 62.49 -19.69
C LEU A 46 -40.56 61.19 -20.41
N ALA A 47 -40.60 61.20 -21.77
CA ALA A 47 -40.22 60.02 -22.57
C ALA A 47 -38.73 59.61 -22.36
N LEU A 48 -37.82 60.60 -22.31
CA LEU A 48 -36.42 60.37 -22.01
C LEU A 48 -36.20 59.80 -20.60
N ILE A 49 -36.90 60.35 -19.60
CA ILE A 49 -36.84 59.83 -18.22
C ILE A 49 -37.38 58.41 -18.16
N ALA A 50 -38.52 58.14 -18.82
CA ALA A 50 -39.08 56.78 -18.89
C ALA A 50 -38.14 55.82 -19.59
N LEU A 51 -37.54 56.23 -20.72
CA LEU A 51 -36.55 55.45 -21.43
C LEU A 51 -35.30 55.16 -20.56
N TYR A 52 -34.79 56.16 -19.86
CA TYR A 52 -33.69 56.00 -18.92
C TYR A 52 -33.99 54.95 -17.83
N PHE A 53 -35.18 55.05 -17.20
CA PHE A 53 -35.57 54.06 -16.18
C PHE A 53 -35.77 52.69 -16.78
N LEU A 54 -36.33 52.54 -17.97
CA LEU A 54 -36.52 51.29 -18.67
C LEU A 54 -35.18 50.61 -18.98
N VAL A 55 -34.21 51.37 -19.54
CA VAL A 55 -32.86 50.88 -19.80
C VAL A 55 -32.18 50.49 -18.48
N ARG A 56 -32.29 51.29 -17.45
CA ARG A 56 -31.71 51.01 -16.14
C ARG A 56 -32.31 49.76 -15.50
N ILE A 57 -33.62 49.55 -15.61
CA ILE A 57 -34.28 48.32 -15.13
C ILE A 57 -33.84 47.11 -15.94
N ALA A 58 -33.77 47.24 -17.28
CA ALA A 58 -33.29 46.17 -18.16
C ALA A 58 -31.85 45.74 -17.82
N LEU A 59 -30.95 46.71 -17.64
CA LEU A 59 -29.56 46.46 -17.25
C LEU A 59 -29.46 45.81 -15.85
N LYS A 60 -30.27 46.24 -14.88
CA LYS A 60 -30.35 45.62 -13.56
C LYS A 60 -30.88 44.18 -13.65
N ALA A 61 -31.92 43.95 -14.44
CA ALA A 61 -32.49 42.62 -14.65
C ALA A 61 -31.48 41.65 -15.31
N MET A 62 -30.73 42.15 -16.31
CA MET A 62 -29.66 41.36 -16.93
C MET A 62 -28.55 40.97 -15.94
N ARG A 63 -28.07 41.94 -15.12
CA ARG A 63 -27.06 41.66 -14.07
C ARG A 63 -27.59 40.71 -12.99
N ALA A 64 -28.84 40.92 -12.55
CA ALA A 64 -29.49 40.03 -11.58
C ALA A 64 -29.58 38.59 -12.09
N ARG A 65 -29.91 38.42 -13.39
CA ARG A 65 -29.99 37.11 -14.03
C ARG A 65 -28.63 36.41 -14.08
N GLN A 66 -27.52 37.13 -14.34
CA GLN A 66 -26.15 36.60 -14.30
C GLN A 66 -25.77 36.17 -12.89
N LEU A 67 -25.95 37.04 -11.88
CA LEU A 67 -25.68 36.73 -10.48
C LEU A 67 -26.49 35.53 -9.98
N TRP A 68 -27.74 35.41 -10.40
CA TRP A 68 -28.58 34.24 -10.06
C TRP A 68 -28.06 32.95 -10.68
N ARG A 69 -27.60 32.98 -11.92
CA ARG A 69 -27.00 31.81 -12.58
C ARG A 69 -25.69 31.37 -11.88
N GLU A 70 -24.84 32.34 -11.58
CA GLU A 70 -23.59 32.09 -10.86
C GLU A 70 -23.83 31.51 -9.45
N ALA A 71 -24.75 32.11 -8.70
CA ALA A 71 -25.15 31.63 -7.38
C ALA A 71 -25.78 30.22 -7.44
N GLN A 72 -26.53 29.90 -8.48
CA GLN A 72 -27.13 28.60 -8.68
C GLN A 72 -26.07 27.53 -9.01
N LEU A 73 -25.09 27.86 -9.86
CA LEU A 73 -23.95 27.00 -10.18
C LEU A 73 -23.11 26.74 -8.94
N GLN A 74 -22.79 27.78 -8.17
CA GLN A 74 -22.02 27.61 -6.91
C GLN A 74 -22.78 26.73 -5.91
N ARG A 75 -24.09 26.92 -5.74
CA ARG A 75 -24.90 26.06 -4.85
C ARG A 75 -24.92 24.59 -5.30
N ARG A 76 -24.88 24.29 -6.60
CA ARG A 76 -24.81 22.95 -7.14
C ARG A 76 -23.43 22.33 -6.84
N GLN A 77 -22.35 23.07 -7.11
CA GLN A 77 -20.99 22.64 -6.81
C GLN A 77 -20.77 22.39 -5.31
N ASP A 78 -21.30 23.29 -4.45
CA ASP A 78 -21.20 23.11 -2.99
C ASP A 78 -21.98 21.87 -2.50
N ARG A 79 -23.13 21.58 -3.12
CA ARG A 79 -23.87 20.33 -2.84
C ARG A 79 -23.09 19.12 -3.26
N ALA A 80 -22.51 19.12 -4.46
CA ALA A 80 -21.70 18.01 -4.95
C ALA A 80 -20.43 17.80 -4.09
N ARG A 81 -19.76 18.87 -3.66
CA ARG A 81 -18.62 18.76 -2.71
C ARG A 81 -19.02 18.13 -1.37
N ARG A 82 -20.15 18.54 -0.81
CA ARG A 82 -20.69 17.94 0.43
C ARG A 82 -21.07 16.48 0.22
N SER A 83 -21.65 16.15 -0.91
CA SER A 83 -22.03 14.78 -1.28
C SER A 83 -20.80 13.88 -1.43
N LEU A 84 -19.68 14.38 -1.99
CA LEU A 84 -18.43 13.65 -2.04
C LEU A 84 -17.90 13.36 -0.64
N ALA A 85 -17.90 14.36 0.24
CA ALA A 85 -17.47 14.18 1.63
C ALA A 85 -18.37 13.18 2.37
N GLN A 86 -19.68 13.26 2.18
CA GLN A 86 -20.65 12.34 2.78
C GLN A 86 -20.44 10.91 2.26
N GLY A 87 -20.27 10.73 0.95
CA GLY A 87 -20.00 9.42 0.35
C GLY A 87 -18.70 8.78 0.87
N LEU A 88 -17.64 9.60 1.07
CA LEU A 88 -16.41 9.11 1.69
C LEU A 88 -16.60 8.68 3.15
N LEU A 89 -17.41 9.38 3.93
CA LEU A 89 -17.76 9.00 5.31
C LEU A 89 -18.56 7.70 5.33
N GLN A 90 -19.61 7.59 4.52
CA GLN A 90 -20.41 6.37 4.37
C GLN A 90 -19.53 5.17 3.95
N MET A 91 -18.55 5.41 3.06
CA MET A 91 -17.59 4.38 2.67
C MET A 91 -16.73 3.92 3.85
N ALA A 92 -16.27 4.84 4.70
CA ALA A 92 -15.48 4.54 5.89
C ALA A 92 -16.32 3.81 6.97
N GLU A 93 -17.62 4.08 7.05
CA GLU A 93 -18.58 3.42 7.93
C GLU A 93 -19.01 2.03 7.43
N GLY A 94 -18.65 1.68 6.18
CA GLY A 94 -19.02 0.39 5.56
C GLY A 94 -20.39 0.41 4.87
N GLU A 95 -21.02 1.58 4.76
CA GLU A 95 -22.30 1.78 4.08
C GLU A 95 -22.09 1.97 2.56
N TRP A 96 -21.60 0.93 1.89
CA TRP A 96 -21.13 1.02 0.51
C TRP A 96 -22.25 1.36 -0.48
N ASP A 97 -23.46 0.79 -0.30
CA ASP A 97 -24.64 1.06 -1.14
C ASP A 97 -25.06 2.53 -1.04
N ALA A 98 -25.16 3.07 0.18
CA ALA A 98 -25.53 4.44 0.42
C ALA A 98 -24.48 5.42 -0.12
N SER A 99 -23.19 5.08 0.00
CA SER A 99 -22.07 5.82 -0.57
C SER A 99 -22.20 5.91 -2.09
N GLU A 100 -22.36 4.76 -2.76
CA GLU A 100 -22.51 4.67 -4.21
C GLU A 100 -23.67 5.56 -4.70
N GLU A 101 -24.86 5.42 -4.10
CA GLU A 101 -26.04 6.19 -4.48
C GLU A 101 -25.83 7.70 -4.29
N THR A 102 -25.27 8.11 -3.16
CA THR A 102 -24.97 9.51 -2.82
C THR A 102 -24.03 10.14 -3.85
N LEU A 103 -22.97 9.41 -4.24
CA LEU A 103 -21.95 9.87 -5.18
C LEU A 103 -22.48 9.97 -6.60
N ILE A 104 -23.19 8.96 -7.10
CA ILE A 104 -23.68 8.94 -8.48
C ILE A 104 -24.78 9.99 -8.70
N ARG A 105 -25.66 10.20 -7.73
CA ARG A 105 -26.71 11.21 -7.80
C ARG A 105 -26.16 12.62 -7.98
N SER A 106 -24.99 12.91 -7.40
CA SER A 106 -24.38 14.25 -7.41
C SER A 106 -23.25 14.43 -8.43
N ALA A 107 -22.77 13.35 -9.05
CA ALA A 107 -21.63 13.39 -9.96
C ALA A 107 -21.79 14.41 -11.11
N HIS A 108 -22.98 14.51 -11.70
CA HIS A 108 -23.25 15.42 -12.83
C HIS A 108 -23.26 16.90 -12.44
N GLU A 109 -23.44 17.23 -11.17
CA GLU A 109 -23.37 18.61 -10.64
C GLU A 109 -21.96 19.00 -10.17
N ALA A 110 -21.02 18.03 -10.11
CA ALA A 110 -19.70 18.23 -9.57
C ALA A 110 -18.77 18.96 -10.55
N GLU A 111 -17.87 19.78 -10.01
CA GLU A 111 -16.78 20.40 -10.75
C GLU A 111 -15.77 19.33 -11.28
N MET A 112 -15.61 18.25 -10.53
CA MET A 112 -14.76 17.09 -10.87
C MET A 112 -15.56 15.78 -10.79
N PRO A 113 -16.40 15.46 -11.79
CA PRO A 113 -17.22 14.25 -11.80
C PRO A 113 -16.41 12.97 -11.65
N ALA A 114 -15.20 12.94 -12.21
CA ALA A 114 -14.30 11.80 -12.13
C ALA A 114 -14.02 11.34 -10.68
N ALA A 115 -13.89 12.28 -9.73
CA ALA A 115 -13.67 11.95 -8.33
C ALA A 115 -14.86 11.18 -7.73
N HIS A 116 -16.09 11.59 -8.05
CA HIS A 116 -17.30 10.89 -7.62
C HIS A 116 -17.37 9.48 -8.20
N TYR A 117 -17.10 9.34 -9.50
CA TYR A 117 -17.10 8.03 -10.16
C TYR A 117 -16.04 7.10 -9.62
N LEU A 118 -14.82 7.58 -9.30
CA LEU A 118 -13.78 6.75 -8.72
C LEU A 118 -14.14 6.23 -7.33
N VAL A 119 -14.72 7.09 -6.48
CA VAL A 119 -15.15 6.65 -5.14
C VAL A 119 -16.34 5.68 -5.27
N ALA A 120 -17.30 5.94 -6.18
CA ALA A 120 -18.40 5.02 -6.46
C ALA A 120 -17.91 3.67 -7.01
N ALA A 121 -16.91 3.68 -7.91
CA ALA A 121 -16.27 2.46 -8.39
C ALA A 121 -15.67 1.64 -7.24
N ARG A 122 -15.06 2.31 -6.26
CA ARG A 122 -14.53 1.64 -5.07
C ARG A 122 -15.63 1.05 -4.21
N ALA A 123 -16.75 1.77 -4.03
CA ALA A 123 -17.91 1.26 -3.31
C ALA A 123 -18.51 0.02 -4.00
N ALA A 124 -18.66 0.06 -5.33
CA ALA A 124 -19.13 -1.07 -6.13
C ALA A 124 -18.18 -2.29 -6.07
N ASP A 125 -16.85 -2.07 -6.06
CA ASP A 125 -15.85 -3.14 -5.89
C ASP A 125 -15.97 -3.83 -4.51
N LEU A 126 -16.25 -3.06 -3.46
CA LEU A 126 -16.43 -3.61 -2.11
C LEU A 126 -17.73 -4.39 -1.97
N GLN A 127 -18.75 -4.07 -2.77
CA GLN A 127 -19.99 -4.83 -2.87
C GLN A 127 -19.88 -6.07 -3.77
N GLY A 128 -18.74 -6.24 -4.48
CA GLY A 128 -18.57 -7.30 -5.47
C GLY A 128 -19.28 -7.05 -6.80
N ALA A 129 -19.77 -5.84 -7.05
CA ALA A 129 -20.50 -5.45 -8.25
C ALA A 129 -19.54 -5.04 -9.38
N SER A 130 -18.90 -6.03 -10.02
CA SER A 130 -17.83 -5.80 -11.00
C SER A 130 -18.28 -4.98 -12.22
N GLU A 131 -19.50 -5.20 -12.72
CA GLU A 131 -20.04 -4.48 -13.88
C GLU A 131 -20.21 -2.98 -13.57
N ARG A 132 -20.82 -2.64 -12.43
CA ARG A 132 -20.97 -1.23 -12.01
C ARG A 132 -19.62 -0.58 -11.74
N ARG A 133 -18.69 -1.29 -11.11
CA ARG A 133 -17.30 -0.83 -10.91
C ARG A 133 -16.67 -0.40 -12.24
N ASP A 134 -16.71 -1.28 -13.24
CA ASP A 134 -16.08 -1.04 -14.54
C ASP A 134 -16.77 0.09 -15.30
N GLU A 135 -18.09 0.19 -15.20
CA GLU A 135 -18.86 1.30 -15.76
C GLU A 135 -18.42 2.65 -15.14
N TYR A 136 -18.28 2.72 -13.82
CA TYR A 136 -17.86 3.97 -13.15
C TYR A 136 -16.41 4.35 -13.46
N ILE A 137 -15.53 3.38 -13.59
CA ILE A 137 -14.14 3.64 -14.04
C ILE A 137 -14.14 4.23 -15.45
N ASN A 138 -14.92 3.66 -16.37
CA ASN A 138 -15.03 4.16 -17.73
C ASN A 138 -15.60 5.59 -17.75
N ARG A 139 -16.65 5.88 -16.98
CA ARG A 139 -17.20 7.23 -16.83
C ARG A 139 -16.16 8.22 -16.28
N ALA A 140 -15.31 7.80 -15.35
CA ALA A 140 -14.21 8.61 -14.85
C ALA A 140 -13.18 8.92 -15.93
N LEU A 141 -12.83 7.92 -16.76
CA LEU A 141 -11.88 8.05 -17.88
C LEU A 141 -12.43 8.93 -19.02
N ASP A 142 -13.74 8.90 -19.25
CA ASP A 142 -14.43 9.66 -20.28
C ASP A 142 -14.72 11.11 -19.82
N THR A 143 -14.45 11.46 -18.57
CA THR A 143 -14.68 12.81 -18.05
C THR A 143 -13.69 13.79 -18.69
N PRO A 144 -14.17 14.81 -19.45
CA PRO A 144 -13.29 15.77 -20.11
C PRO A 144 -12.42 16.55 -19.12
N GLY A 145 -11.12 16.64 -19.39
CA GLY A 145 -10.16 17.39 -18.57
C GLY A 145 -9.77 16.72 -17.24
N ALA A 146 -10.32 15.57 -16.92
CA ALA A 146 -9.90 14.81 -15.75
C ALA A 146 -8.57 14.08 -16.01
N PRO A 147 -7.65 14.03 -15.02
CA PRO A 147 -6.43 13.27 -15.14
C PRO A 147 -6.75 11.76 -15.20
N ARG A 148 -6.21 11.06 -16.20
CA ARG A 148 -6.48 9.62 -16.42
C ARG A 148 -5.77 8.72 -15.42
N ALA A 149 -4.61 9.15 -14.90
CA ALA A 149 -3.77 8.35 -14.02
C ALA A 149 -4.51 7.80 -12.78
N PRO A 150 -5.29 8.58 -12.02
CA PRO A 150 -6.00 8.05 -10.86
C PRO A 150 -6.96 6.90 -11.22
N ALA A 151 -7.67 7.02 -12.35
CA ALA A 151 -8.62 6.02 -12.80
C ALA A 151 -7.93 4.72 -13.22
N LEU A 152 -6.87 4.81 -14.04
CA LEU A 152 -6.11 3.65 -14.49
C LEU A 152 -5.36 2.94 -13.37
N ILE A 153 -4.82 3.69 -12.41
CA ILE A 153 -4.18 3.12 -11.21
C ILE A 153 -5.21 2.39 -10.35
N MET A 154 -6.36 3.00 -10.11
CA MET A 154 -7.43 2.36 -9.33
C MET A 154 -7.95 1.11 -10.03
N GLN A 155 -8.14 1.15 -11.34
CA GLN A 155 -8.51 -0.01 -12.16
C GLN A 155 -7.50 -1.15 -12.00
N ALA A 156 -6.21 -0.84 -12.12
CA ALA A 156 -5.14 -1.81 -11.94
C ALA A 156 -5.12 -2.42 -10.53
N GLU A 157 -5.33 -1.62 -9.48
CA GLU A 157 -5.41 -2.10 -8.09
C GLU A 157 -6.58 -3.04 -7.88
N MET A 158 -7.75 -2.74 -8.44
CA MET A 158 -8.93 -3.58 -8.35
C MET A 158 -8.73 -4.91 -9.08
N HIS A 159 -8.21 -4.88 -10.31
CA HIS A 159 -7.86 -6.10 -11.04
C HIS A 159 -6.81 -6.94 -10.29
N LEU A 160 -5.81 -6.30 -9.69
CA LEU A 160 -4.79 -6.99 -8.91
C LEU A 160 -5.38 -7.67 -7.65
N LYS A 161 -6.30 -7.01 -6.95
CA LYS A 161 -7.03 -7.59 -5.81
C LYS A 161 -7.78 -8.87 -6.20
N HIS A 162 -8.35 -8.88 -7.40
CA HIS A 162 -9.05 -10.05 -7.96
C HIS A 162 -8.14 -11.02 -8.72
N LYS A 163 -6.81 -10.87 -8.61
CA LYS A 163 -5.80 -11.70 -9.29
C LYS A 163 -5.90 -11.70 -10.82
N GLN A 164 -6.50 -10.67 -11.38
CA GLN A 164 -6.64 -10.45 -12.83
C GLN A 164 -5.39 -9.71 -13.36
N TYR A 165 -4.23 -10.38 -13.32
CA TYR A 165 -2.92 -9.77 -13.57
C TYR A 165 -2.79 -9.13 -14.95
N GLN A 166 -3.32 -9.79 -16.00
CA GLN A 166 -3.24 -9.27 -17.37
C GLN A 166 -4.05 -7.98 -17.54
N ALA A 167 -5.25 -7.93 -16.98
CA ALA A 167 -6.08 -6.73 -17.01
C ALA A 167 -5.45 -5.57 -16.22
N ALA A 168 -4.83 -5.88 -15.06
CA ALA A 168 -4.10 -4.90 -14.28
C ALA A 168 -2.91 -4.33 -15.06
N LEU A 169 -2.13 -5.17 -15.73
CA LEU A 169 -1.01 -4.73 -16.57
C LEU A 169 -1.48 -3.88 -17.75
N ALA A 170 -2.57 -4.25 -18.42
CA ALA A 170 -3.12 -3.50 -19.53
C ALA A 170 -3.52 -2.06 -19.11
N ALA A 171 -4.14 -1.89 -17.94
CA ALA A 171 -4.47 -0.57 -17.40
C ALA A 171 -3.19 0.27 -17.11
N LEU A 172 -2.13 -0.35 -16.57
CA LEU A 172 -0.86 0.34 -16.30
C LEU A 172 -0.09 0.68 -17.58
N GLN A 173 -0.16 -0.18 -18.61
CA GLN A 173 0.43 0.09 -19.93
C GLN A 173 -0.28 1.24 -20.66
N GLN A 174 -1.61 1.35 -20.52
CA GLN A 174 -2.33 2.53 -21.02
C GLN A 174 -1.85 3.82 -20.37
N LEU A 175 -1.58 3.79 -19.06
CA LEU A 175 -1.01 4.95 -18.36
C LEU A 175 0.36 5.36 -18.93
N GLU A 176 1.22 4.37 -19.20
CA GLU A 176 2.55 4.62 -19.79
C GLU A 176 2.47 5.18 -21.20
N ALA A 177 1.55 4.66 -22.03
CA ALA A 177 1.35 5.16 -23.40
C ALA A 177 0.98 6.64 -23.45
N HIS A 178 0.42 7.19 -22.36
CA HIS A 178 0.12 8.62 -22.23
C HIS A 178 1.31 9.45 -21.69
N GLY A 179 2.49 8.83 -21.50
CA GLY A 179 3.70 9.54 -21.07
C GLY A 179 3.71 9.91 -19.57
N GLU A 180 2.78 9.40 -18.78
CA GLU A 180 2.69 9.68 -17.34
C GLU A 180 3.58 8.70 -16.56
N SER A 181 4.69 9.19 -16.03
CA SER A 181 5.51 8.43 -15.07
C SER A 181 4.92 8.59 -13.67
N ASN A 182 4.41 7.51 -13.09
CA ASN A 182 3.79 7.51 -11.77
C ASN A 182 4.42 6.44 -10.87
N ALA A 183 4.92 6.86 -9.70
CA ALA A 183 5.55 5.96 -8.73
C ALA A 183 4.64 4.78 -8.33
N ARG A 184 3.34 5.05 -8.13
CA ARG A 184 2.37 4.02 -7.76
C ARG A 184 2.22 2.96 -8.86
N ALA A 185 2.17 3.40 -10.14
CA ALA A 185 2.07 2.49 -11.28
C ALA A 185 3.30 1.58 -11.38
N VAL A 186 4.51 2.13 -11.23
CA VAL A 186 5.76 1.34 -11.26
C VAL A 186 5.79 0.31 -10.14
N LEU A 187 5.36 0.67 -8.93
CA LEU A 187 5.27 -0.25 -7.80
C LEU A 187 4.21 -1.35 -8.00
N LEU A 188 3.08 -1.01 -8.60
CA LEU A 188 2.05 -2.00 -8.94
C LEU A 188 2.55 -2.99 -10.00
N MET A 189 3.25 -2.51 -11.04
CA MET A 189 3.88 -3.40 -12.04
C MET A 189 4.88 -4.35 -11.38
N ALA A 190 5.77 -3.83 -10.51
CA ALA A 190 6.72 -4.65 -9.79
C ALA A 190 6.01 -5.74 -8.95
N ARG A 191 4.91 -5.38 -8.28
CA ARG A 191 4.10 -6.32 -7.52
C ARG A 191 3.45 -7.39 -8.40
N ILE A 192 2.93 -7.01 -9.56
CA ILE A 192 2.29 -7.95 -10.51
C ILE A 192 3.34 -8.91 -11.05
N TYR A 193 4.45 -8.42 -11.59
CA TYR A 193 5.53 -9.27 -12.13
C TYR A 193 6.09 -10.23 -11.08
N ARG A 194 6.22 -9.79 -9.82
CA ARG A 194 6.63 -10.64 -8.72
C ARG A 194 5.62 -11.78 -8.45
N GLN A 195 4.31 -11.47 -8.46
CA GLN A 195 3.26 -12.46 -8.24
C GLN A 195 3.06 -13.44 -9.40
N THR A 196 3.36 -12.99 -10.62
CA THR A 196 3.29 -13.86 -11.82
C THR A 196 4.58 -14.62 -12.08
N GLY A 197 5.66 -14.32 -11.36
CA GLY A 197 6.99 -14.92 -11.57
C GLY A 197 7.67 -14.46 -12.86
N ASP A 198 7.22 -13.35 -13.45
CA ASP A 198 7.85 -12.79 -14.65
C ASP A 198 9.12 -11.99 -14.26
N TRP A 199 10.18 -12.75 -13.99
CA TRP A 199 11.46 -12.20 -13.52
C TRP A 199 12.15 -11.35 -14.58
N GLN A 200 11.94 -11.64 -15.86
CA GLN A 200 12.53 -10.87 -16.97
C GLN A 200 11.91 -9.46 -17.03
N ALA A 201 10.60 -9.35 -17.02
CA ALA A 201 9.92 -8.06 -17.00
C ALA A 201 10.25 -7.28 -15.72
N LEU A 202 10.34 -7.97 -14.58
CA LEU A 202 10.69 -7.38 -13.30
C LEU A 202 12.10 -6.80 -13.29
N GLN A 203 13.09 -7.51 -13.86
CA GLN A 203 14.46 -7.04 -14.00
C GLN A 203 14.53 -5.80 -14.90
N GLY A 204 13.76 -5.78 -16.00
CA GLY A 204 13.63 -4.60 -16.87
C GLY A 204 13.05 -3.37 -16.16
N LEU A 205 12.28 -3.57 -15.09
CA LEU A 205 11.66 -2.49 -14.31
C LEU A 205 12.62 -1.85 -13.28
N VAL A 206 13.73 -2.52 -12.90
CA VAL A 206 14.66 -2.06 -11.87
C VAL A 206 15.23 -0.65 -12.14
N PRO A 207 15.69 -0.29 -13.35
CA PRO A 207 16.17 1.08 -13.62
C PRO A 207 15.08 2.13 -13.37
N ARG A 208 13.84 1.81 -13.71
CA ARG A 208 12.70 2.70 -13.54
C ARG A 208 12.32 2.89 -12.07
N LEU A 209 12.38 1.83 -11.26
CA LEU A 209 12.17 1.92 -9.80
C LEU A 209 13.14 2.95 -9.18
N ARG A 210 14.40 2.99 -9.64
CA ARG A 210 15.42 3.90 -9.13
C ARG A 210 15.31 5.33 -9.66
N SER A 211 14.79 5.51 -10.86
CA SER A 211 14.70 6.83 -11.51
C SER A 211 13.37 7.55 -11.33
N THR A 212 12.32 6.83 -10.87
CA THR A 212 10.97 7.40 -10.77
C THR A 212 10.87 8.38 -9.60
N ARG A 213 10.45 9.61 -9.91
CA ARG A 213 10.20 10.65 -8.89
C ARG A 213 9.12 10.20 -7.92
N GLY A 214 9.39 10.35 -6.62
CA GLY A 214 8.47 9.90 -5.55
C GLY A 214 8.83 8.54 -4.95
N ILE A 215 9.81 7.81 -5.51
CA ILE A 215 10.41 6.63 -4.90
C ILE A 215 11.76 7.03 -4.32
N THR A 216 11.97 6.86 -3.02
CA THR A 216 13.27 7.13 -2.40
C THR A 216 14.27 6.05 -2.80
N ALA A 217 15.57 6.40 -2.91
CA ALA A 217 16.61 5.44 -3.29
C ALA A 217 16.64 4.23 -2.33
N ALA A 218 16.49 4.47 -1.02
CA ALA A 218 16.46 3.40 -0.03
C ALA A 218 15.28 2.44 -0.22
N PHE A 219 14.07 2.98 -0.52
CA PHE A 219 12.89 2.17 -0.78
C PHE A 219 13.02 1.40 -2.11
N ALA A 220 13.60 2.03 -3.15
CA ALA A 220 13.87 1.36 -4.42
C ALA A 220 14.85 0.20 -4.23
N ASP A 221 15.96 0.42 -3.51
CA ASP A 221 16.96 -0.61 -3.24
C ASP A 221 16.40 -1.76 -2.41
N GLU A 222 15.56 -1.48 -1.39
CA GLU A 222 14.90 -2.52 -0.62
C GLU A 222 13.89 -3.33 -1.47
N THR A 223 13.12 -2.64 -2.31
CA THR A 223 12.21 -3.31 -3.27
C THR A 223 12.97 -4.20 -4.24
N VAL A 224 14.11 -3.72 -4.76
CA VAL A 224 14.98 -4.48 -5.65
C VAL A 224 15.61 -5.68 -4.94
N ALA A 225 16.06 -5.52 -3.69
CA ALA A 225 16.58 -6.61 -2.88
C ALA A 225 15.52 -7.71 -2.67
N GLN A 226 14.28 -7.32 -2.37
CA GLN A 226 13.17 -8.25 -2.20
C GLN A 226 12.85 -9.02 -3.50
N ILE A 227 13.00 -8.38 -4.65
CA ILE A 227 12.83 -9.03 -5.96
C ILE A 227 13.84 -10.17 -6.14
N TYR A 228 15.12 -9.91 -5.86
CA TYR A 228 16.16 -10.95 -5.96
C TYR A 228 15.95 -12.04 -4.93
N LEU A 229 15.57 -11.69 -3.71
CA LEU A 229 15.26 -12.64 -2.65
C LEU A 229 14.14 -13.61 -3.05
N ASP A 230 12.99 -13.06 -3.53
CA ASP A 230 11.86 -13.88 -3.96
C ASP A 230 12.22 -14.81 -5.12
N ARG A 231 13.02 -14.32 -6.07
CA ARG A 231 13.49 -15.11 -7.23
C ARG A 231 14.40 -16.28 -6.81
N LEU A 232 15.34 -16.03 -5.90
CA LEU A 232 16.21 -17.06 -5.35
C LEU A 232 15.41 -18.09 -4.55
N GLN A 233 14.46 -17.64 -3.73
CA GLN A 233 13.58 -18.53 -2.97
C GLN A 233 12.70 -19.39 -3.89
N ALA A 234 12.15 -18.81 -4.94
CA ALA A 234 11.32 -19.55 -5.91
C ALA A 234 12.13 -20.63 -6.64
N ALA A 235 13.33 -20.30 -7.11
CA ALA A 235 14.24 -21.26 -7.76
C ALA A 235 14.69 -22.36 -6.80
N GLY A 236 15.04 -22.00 -5.56
CA GLY A 236 15.42 -22.96 -4.52
C GLY A 236 14.26 -23.87 -4.09
N ALA A 237 13.04 -23.36 -4.01
CA ALA A 237 11.86 -24.16 -3.70
C ALA A 237 11.49 -25.15 -4.82
N ALA A 238 11.76 -24.77 -6.09
CA ALA A 238 11.60 -25.65 -7.25
C ALA A 238 12.72 -26.69 -7.38
N ALA A 239 13.77 -26.61 -6.55
CA ALA A 239 15.00 -27.42 -6.63
C ALA A 239 15.66 -27.38 -8.03
N ASP A 240 15.55 -26.24 -8.73
CA ASP A 240 16.15 -26.00 -10.04
C ASP A 240 17.51 -25.27 -9.88
N LEU A 241 18.59 -26.03 -9.86
CA LEU A 241 19.94 -25.51 -9.73
C LEU A 241 20.32 -24.56 -10.87
N SER A 242 19.85 -24.82 -12.10
CA SER A 242 20.13 -23.98 -13.26
C SER A 242 19.48 -22.61 -13.11
N ALA A 243 18.18 -22.60 -12.74
CA ALA A 243 17.44 -21.36 -12.49
C ALA A 243 18.01 -20.59 -11.29
N LEU A 244 18.44 -21.31 -10.23
CA LEU A 244 19.05 -20.69 -9.04
C LEU A 244 20.38 -20.01 -9.39
N ASN A 245 21.25 -20.68 -10.14
CA ASN A 245 22.54 -20.13 -10.55
C ASN A 245 22.38 -18.96 -11.54
N ALA A 246 21.40 -19.04 -12.44
CA ALA A 246 21.05 -17.91 -13.30
C ALA A 246 20.55 -16.71 -12.48
N ALA A 247 19.67 -16.96 -11.52
CA ALA A 247 19.17 -15.91 -10.60
C ALA A 247 20.33 -15.29 -9.80
N TRP A 248 21.24 -16.08 -9.26
CA TRP A 248 22.40 -15.60 -8.51
C TRP A 248 23.34 -14.74 -9.35
N LYS A 249 23.63 -15.15 -10.59
CA LYS A 249 24.47 -14.40 -11.53
C LYS A 249 23.91 -13.02 -11.87
N ASP A 250 22.60 -12.90 -11.89
CA ASP A 250 21.89 -11.63 -12.16
C ASP A 250 21.87 -10.68 -10.95
N VAL A 251 22.21 -11.17 -9.73
CA VAL A 251 22.27 -10.30 -8.55
C VAL A 251 23.45 -9.34 -8.65
N PRO A 252 23.21 -8.01 -8.61
CA PRO A 252 24.29 -7.04 -8.61
C PRO A 252 25.22 -7.18 -7.41
N LYS A 253 26.50 -6.87 -7.59
CA LYS A 253 27.52 -7.00 -6.52
C LYS A 253 27.17 -6.29 -5.22
N SER A 254 26.44 -5.17 -5.30
CA SER A 254 25.95 -4.43 -4.11
C SER A 254 24.95 -5.22 -3.27
N PHE A 255 24.11 -6.04 -3.90
CA PHE A 255 23.12 -6.87 -3.23
C PHE A 255 23.66 -8.28 -2.89
N ALA A 256 24.56 -8.83 -3.71
CA ALA A 256 25.22 -10.13 -3.44
C ALA A 256 26.05 -10.15 -2.16
N GLN A 257 26.17 -8.99 -1.50
CA GLN A 257 26.85 -8.86 -0.20
C GLN A 257 25.88 -8.81 0.98
N ARG A 258 24.59 -8.74 0.74
CA ARG A 258 23.56 -8.70 1.80
C ARG A 258 23.38 -10.11 2.40
N PRO A 259 23.35 -10.21 3.73
CA PRO A 259 23.19 -11.51 4.41
C PRO A 259 21.93 -12.25 4.01
N ASP A 260 20.79 -11.54 3.92
CA ASP A 260 19.50 -12.13 3.55
C ASP A 260 19.50 -12.79 2.16
N ILE A 261 20.16 -12.16 1.19
CA ILE A 261 20.27 -12.67 -0.20
C ILE A 261 21.23 -13.85 -0.27
N VAL A 262 22.38 -13.77 0.43
CA VAL A 262 23.35 -14.88 0.48
C VAL A 262 22.74 -16.11 1.15
N VAL A 263 22.03 -15.93 2.26
CA VAL A 263 21.34 -17.01 2.99
C VAL A 263 20.25 -17.64 2.11
N ALA A 264 19.51 -16.85 1.37
CA ALA A 264 18.48 -17.37 0.45
C ALA A 264 19.10 -18.22 -0.67
N TYR A 265 20.20 -17.74 -1.28
CA TYR A 265 20.94 -18.51 -2.26
C TYR A 265 21.48 -19.81 -1.67
N ALA A 266 22.15 -19.74 -0.52
CA ALA A 266 22.74 -20.92 0.13
C ALA A 266 21.69 -21.98 0.48
N ARG A 267 20.54 -21.59 1.04
CA ARG A 267 19.43 -22.52 1.29
C ARG A 267 18.86 -23.10 0.01
N GLY A 268 18.72 -22.29 -1.04
CA GLY A 268 18.32 -22.77 -2.37
C GLY A 268 19.31 -23.80 -2.92
N ALA A 269 20.61 -23.55 -2.82
CA ALA A 269 21.68 -24.46 -3.26
C ALA A 269 21.66 -25.77 -2.46
N MET A 270 21.47 -25.70 -1.12
CA MET A 270 21.29 -26.88 -0.28
C MET A 270 20.07 -27.73 -0.70
N ASN A 271 18.94 -27.09 -1.03
CA ASN A 271 17.75 -27.77 -1.54
C ASN A 271 18.03 -28.48 -2.89
N CYS A 272 18.92 -27.89 -3.71
CA CYS A 272 19.38 -28.47 -4.97
C CYS A 272 20.53 -29.48 -4.76
N GLN A 273 20.90 -29.85 -3.53
CA GLN A 273 22.02 -30.74 -3.17
C GLN A 273 23.41 -30.16 -3.52
N ASP A 274 23.53 -28.87 -3.80
CA ASP A 274 24.81 -28.19 -4.05
C ASP A 274 25.33 -27.53 -2.76
N HIS A 275 25.72 -28.38 -1.81
CA HIS A 275 26.24 -27.93 -0.51
C HIS A 275 27.61 -27.24 -0.61
N ALA A 276 28.38 -27.53 -1.64
CA ALA A 276 29.69 -26.93 -1.85
C ALA A 276 29.60 -25.46 -2.20
N SER A 277 28.70 -25.10 -3.13
CA SER A 277 28.41 -23.68 -3.47
C SER A 277 27.84 -22.93 -2.29
N ALA A 278 26.91 -23.56 -1.54
CA ALA A 278 26.31 -22.96 -0.34
C ALA A 278 27.39 -22.65 0.72
N GLU A 279 28.28 -23.60 1.00
CA GLU A 279 29.39 -23.42 1.93
C GLU A 279 30.30 -22.25 1.53
N ALA A 280 30.71 -22.22 0.26
CA ALA A 280 31.62 -21.21 -0.25
C ALA A 280 31.05 -19.77 -0.07
N GLU A 281 29.76 -19.57 -0.38
CA GLU A 281 29.15 -18.26 -0.25
C GLU A 281 28.88 -17.86 1.20
N LEU A 282 28.39 -18.80 2.05
CA LEU A 282 28.21 -18.54 3.48
C LEU A 282 29.54 -18.22 4.16
N ARG A 283 30.59 -18.98 3.89
CA ARG A 283 31.94 -18.71 4.41
C ARG A 283 32.47 -17.36 3.97
N ARG A 284 32.30 -17.00 2.69
CA ARG A 284 32.69 -15.69 2.17
C ARG A 284 31.97 -14.55 2.89
N LEU A 285 30.67 -14.72 3.16
CA LEU A 285 29.89 -13.75 3.92
C LEU A 285 30.40 -13.63 5.36
N LEU A 286 30.49 -14.75 6.10
CA LEU A 286 30.84 -14.77 7.52
C LEU A 286 32.27 -14.26 7.79
N ASN A 287 33.21 -14.46 6.88
CA ASN A 287 34.55 -13.90 6.98
C ASN A 287 34.58 -12.38 6.80
N ARG A 288 33.55 -11.79 6.19
CA ARG A 288 33.47 -10.35 5.96
C ARG A 288 32.54 -9.66 6.96
N GLN A 289 31.39 -10.26 7.22
CA GLN A 289 30.33 -9.70 8.05
C GLN A 289 29.69 -10.82 8.84
N TRP A 290 29.71 -10.69 10.17
CA TRP A 290 29.04 -11.65 11.03
C TRP A 290 27.54 -11.49 10.98
N ASP A 291 26.81 -12.57 10.76
CA ASP A 291 25.35 -12.60 10.67
C ASP A 291 24.79 -13.88 11.26
N GLU A 292 23.84 -13.76 12.18
CA GLU A 292 23.25 -14.89 12.91
C GLU A 292 22.52 -15.88 11.97
N ALA A 293 21.79 -15.37 10.96
CA ALA A 293 21.05 -16.22 10.03
C ALA A 293 22.00 -17.03 9.11
N ALA A 294 23.12 -16.40 8.71
CA ALA A 294 24.15 -17.08 7.94
C ALA A 294 24.89 -18.16 8.75
N VAL A 295 25.17 -17.88 10.03
CA VAL A 295 25.76 -18.86 10.96
C VAL A 295 24.84 -20.07 11.13
N LEU A 296 23.55 -19.85 11.31
CA LEU A 296 22.57 -20.93 11.45
C LEU A 296 22.44 -21.74 10.15
N ALA A 297 22.43 -21.05 8.99
CA ALA A 297 22.39 -21.71 7.68
C ALA A 297 23.67 -22.53 7.43
N TYR A 298 24.84 -22.07 7.89
CA TYR A 298 26.07 -22.83 7.80
C TYR A 298 25.98 -24.19 8.56
N GLY A 299 25.26 -24.22 9.68
CA GLY A 299 24.96 -25.46 10.40
C GLY A 299 23.95 -26.38 9.69
N GLU A 300 23.28 -25.92 8.63
CA GLU A 300 22.35 -26.73 7.81
C GLU A 300 23.06 -27.53 6.72
N LEU A 301 24.34 -27.23 6.42
CA LEU A 301 25.13 -27.89 5.38
C LEU A 301 25.23 -29.42 5.62
N ASP A 302 25.00 -30.18 4.57
CA ASP A 302 25.14 -31.62 4.54
C ASP A 302 26.23 -32.00 3.53
N VAL A 303 27.46 -32.04 4.00
CA VAL A 303 28.67 -32.26 3.19
C VAL A 303 29.27 -33.64 3.46
N GLU A 304 30.01 -34.17 2.49
CA GLU A 304 30.68 -35.45 2.61
C GLU A 304 31.75 -35.48 3.74
N GLU A 305 32.41 -34.32 3.98
CA GLU A 305 33.44 -34.16 4.98
C GLU A 305 33.02 -33.19 6.10
N PRO A 306 32.13 -33.61 7.03
CA PRO A 306 31.59 -32.71 8.06
C PRO A 306 32.65 -32.20 9.04
N LEU A 307 33.76 -32.91 9.22
CA LEU A 307 34.89 -32.50 10.07
C LEU A 307 35.56 -31.24 9.57
N VAL A 308 35.75 -31.10 8.25
CA VAL A 308 36.38 -29.89 7.65
C VAL A 308 35.53 -28.66 7.87
N VAL A 309 34.19 -28.78 7.74
CA VAL A 309 33.25 -27.69 7.94
C VAL A 309 33.16 -27.36 9.44
N LEU A 310 33.21 -28.37 10.32
CA LEU A 310 33.26 -28.17 11.75
C LEU A 310 34.51 -27.41 12.19
N GLU A 311 35.69 -27.82 11.72
CA GLU A 311 36.96 -27.15 12.04
C GLU A 311 36.95 -25.68 11.65
N ARG A 312 36.36 -25.34 10.49
CA ARG A 312 36.17 -23.94 10.08
C ARG A 312 35.21 -23.18 11.01
N ALA A 313 34.11 -23.80 11.40
CA ALA A 313 33.18 -23.18 12.34
C ALA A 313 33.82 -22.98 13.73
N GLU A 314 34.65 -23.95 14.16
CA GLU A 314 35.42 -23.85 15.40
C GLU A 314 36.49 -22.72 15.37
N GLN A 315 37.07 -22.42 14.20
CA GLN A 315 37.96 -21.25 14.05
C GLN A 315 37.27 -19.93 14.37
N TRP A 316 36.01 -19.78 13.99
CA TRP A 316 35.23 -18.56 14.32
C TRP A 316 34.96 -18.42 15.82
N LEU A 317 35.01 -19.49 16.60
CA LEU A 317 34.90 -19.40 18.07
C LEU A 317 36.06 -18.62 18.72
N ALA A 318 37.18 -18.39 18.03
CA ALA A 318 38.25 -17.55 18.53
C ALA A 318 37.76 -16.08 18.76
N ASP A 319 36.96 -15.57 17.84
CA ASP A 319 36.42 -14.22 17.88
C ASP A 319 34.99 -14.15 18.44
N HIS A 320 34.23 -15.27 18.39
CA HIS A 320 32.80 -15.31 18.74
C HIS A 320 32.49 -16.43 19.76
N ARG A 321 33.26 -16.50 20.86
CA ARG A 321 33.20 -17.60 21.88
C ARG A 321 31.84 -17.77 22.54
N GLU A 322 31.11 -16.65 22.75
CA GLU A 322 29.84 -16.64 23.45
C GLU A 322 28.64 -16.44 22.50
N ASP A 323 28.83 -16.70 21.20
CA ASP A 323 27.72 -16.64 20.25
C ASP A 323 26.89 -17.94 20.32
N PRO A 324 25.65 -17.87 20.81
CA PRO A 324 24.81 -19.06 20.97
C PRO A 324 24.42 -19.69 19.62
N ALA A 325 24.37 -18.91 18.53
CA ALA A 325 24.06 -19.43 17.20
C ALA A 325 25.25 -20.21 16.62
N LEU A 326 26.47 -19.71 16.84
CA LEU A 326 27.69 -20.42 16.42
C LEU A 326 27.87 -21.74 17.21
N LEU A 327 27.67 -21.71 18.53
CA LEU A 327 27.73 -22.91 19.36
C LEU A 327 26.68 -23.95 18.92
N PHE A 328 25.45 -23.51 18.59
CA PHE A 328 24.43 -24.40 18.04
C PHE A 328 24.84 -24.96 16.68
N THR A 329 25.44 -24.16 15.80
CA THR A 329 25.98 -24.57 14.51
C THR A 329 27.10 -25.62 14.68
N CYS A 330 28.07 -25.35 15.57
CA CYS A 330 29.14 -26.32 15.91
C CYS A 330 28.55 -27.63 16.46
N ALA A 331 27.50 -27.57 17.25
CA ALA A 331 26.82 -28.76 17.76
C ALA A 331 26.20 -29.60 16.63
N ARG A 332 25.48 -28.94 15.68
CA ARG A 332 24.87 -29.63 14.51
C ARG A 332 25.94 -30.33 13.66
N LEU A 333 27.03 -29.64 13.36
CA LEU A 333 28.15 -30.15 12.59
C LEU A 333 28.88 -31.30 13.36
N SER A 334 29.01 -31.14 14.69
CA SER A 334 29.58 -32.24 15.55
C SER A 334 28.71 -33.50 15.55
N ILE A 335 27.38 -33.37 15.51
CA ILE A 335 26.47 -34.51 15.39
C ILE A 335 26.69 -35.23 14.05
N ARG A 336 26.79 -34.46 12.94
CA ARG A 336 27.07 -35.03 11.62
C ARG A 336 28.45 -35.72 11.54
N ALA A 337 29.42 -35.17 12.26
CA ALA A 337 30.75 -35.75 12.38
C ALA A 337 30.83 -36.89 13.42
N GLU A 338 29.70 -37.32 13.99
CA GLU A 338 29.59 -38.37 15.04
C GLU A 338 30.35 -38.03 16.33
N LEU A 339 30.69 -36.75 16.55
CA LEU A 339 31.37 -36.25 17.74
C LEU A 339 30.38 -35.88 18.84
N TYR A 340 29.59 -36.83 19.32
CA TYR A 340 28.43 -36.59 20.21
C TYR A 340 28.80 -35.91 21.53
N GLY A 341 29.98 -36.16 22.09
CA GLY A 341 30.46 -35.49 23.31
C GLY A 341 30.71 -34.01 23.11
N LYS A 342 31.31 -33.60 21.96
CA LYS A 342 31.49 -32.19 21.59
C LYS A 342 30.09 -31.52 21.34
N ALA A 343 29.23 -32.20 20.60
CA ALA A 343 27.87 -31.70 20.31
C ALA A 343 27.11 -31.40 21.59
N ARG A 344 27.13 -32.30 22.57
CA ARG A 344 26.50 -32.10 23.88
C ARG A 344 27.05 -30.86 24.59
N SER A 345 28.39 -30.73 24.65
CA SER A 345 29.03 -29.58 25.29
C SER A 345 28.64 -28.25 24.64
N TYR A 346 28.66 -28.19 23.31
CA TYR A 346 28.26 -27.00 22.58
C TYR A 346 26.78 -26.65 22.81
N LEU A 347 25.87 -27.63 22.79
CA LEU A 347 24.45 -27.38 23.06
C LEU A 347 24.20 -26.86 24.47
N GLN A 348 24.82 -27.48 25.46
CA GLN A 348 24.69 -27.03 26.85
C GLN A 348 25.19 -25.61 27.04
N THR A 349 26.33 -25.26 26.43
CA THR A 349 26.88 -23.91 26.48
C THR A 349 25.97 -22.91 25.74
N SER A 350 25.51 -23.25 24.55
CA SER A 350 24.55 -22.44 23.79
C SER A 350 23.27 -22.11 24.58
N ILE A 351 22.69 -23.13 25.21
CA ILE A 351 21.50 -23.04 26.06
C ILE A 351 21.74 -22.19 27.30
N ALA A 352 22.91 -22.32 27.91
CA ALA A 352 23.26 -21.55 29.11
C ALA A 352 23.38 -20.05 28.81
N ILE A 353 23.82 -19.65 27.59
CA ILE A 353 23.96 -18.28 27.17
C ILE A 353 22.58 -17.72 26.73
N ARG A 354 21.90 -18.42 25.82
CA ARG A 354 20.59 -18.04 25.29
C ARG A 354 19.77 -19.28 25.01
N PRO A 355 18.81 -19.64 25.89
CA PRO A 355 17.91 -20.76 25.65
C PRO A 355 17.10 -20.54 24.37
N ARG A 356 17.05 -21.56 23.52
CA ARG A 356 16.24 -21.58 22.29
C ARG A 356 15.53 -22.92 22.20
N VAL A 357 14.35 -22.92 21.64
CA VAL A 357 13.56 -24.14 21.42
C VAL A 357 14.32 -25.14 20.59
N GLU A 358 14.99 -24.68 19.53
CA GLU A 358 15.79 -25.50 18.60
C GLU A 358 16.99 -26.17 19.31
N SER A 359 17.65 -25.40 20.20
CA SER A 359 18.82 -25.93 20.97
C SER A 359 18.39 -27.01 21.96
N TRP A 360 17.29 -26.81 22.67
CA TRP A 360 16.70 -27.79 23.55
C TRP A 360 16.23 -29.04 22.81
N HIS A 361 15.55 -28.84 21.64
CA HIS A 361 15.08 -29.95 20.82
C HIS A 361 16.22 -30.81 20.29
N LEU A 362 17.28 -30.18 19.77
CA LEU A 362 18.45 -30.89 19.27
C LEU A 362 19.19 -31.63 20.38
N LEU A 363 19.28 -31.04 21.59
CA LEU A 363 19.85 -31.70 22.76
C LEU A 363 19.03 -32.93 23.16
N ALA A 364 17.71 -32.81 23.15
CA ALA A 364 16.82 -33.91 23.45
C ALA A 364 16.99 -35.09 22.46
N ALA A 365 17.01 -34.76 21.14
CA ALA A 365 17.23 -35.76 20.09
C ALA A 365 18.59 -36.47 20.24
N LEU A 366 19.64 -35.71 20.55
CA LEU A 366 20.98 -36.30 20.80
C LEU A 366 20.98 -37.24 22.03
N LEU A 367 20.37 -36.82 23.14
CA LEU A 367 20.29 -37.60 24.36
C LEU A 367 19.44 -38.88 24.16
N GLU A 368 18.39 -38.81 23.35
CA GLU A 368 17.58 -39.99 22.99
C GLU A 368 18.39 -41.01 22.18
N GLN A 369 19.18 -40.55 21.20
CA GLN A 369 20.09 -41.42 20.45
C GLN A 369 21.17 -42.06 21.32
N LEU A 370 21.65 -41.37 22.35
CA LEU A 370 22.61 -41.86 23.32
C LEU A 370 21.98 -42.81 24.38
N GLY A 371 20.65 -43.00 24.35
CA GLY A 371 19.92 -43.84 25.30
C GLY A 371 19.60 -43.16 26.63
N GLU A 372 19.90 -41.86 26.81
CA GLU A 372 19.71 -41.11 28.04
C GLU A 372 18.25 -40.54 28.12
N ARG A 373 17.26 -41.43 28.11
CA ARG A 373 15.83 -41.09 27.94
C ARG A 373 15.29 -40.07 28.95
N GLU A 374 15.73 -40.15 30.21
CA GLU A 374 15.24 -39.29 31.27
C GLU A 374 15.69 -37.82 31.04
N GLN A 375 16.97 -37.65 30.66
CA GLN A 375 17.50 -36.33 30.32
C GLN A 375 16.91 -35.79 29.01
N ALA A 376 16.66 -36.65 28.00
CA ALA A 376 15.98 -36.27 26.78
C ALA A 376 14.58 -35.73 27.08
N HIS A 377 13.83 -36.40 27.97
CA HIS A 377 12.49 -35.93 28.37
C HIS A 377 12.52 -34.59 29.12
N GLN A 378 13.51 -34.38 29.97
CA GLN A 378 13.73 -33.07 30.64
C GLN A 378 14.07 -31.98 29.64
N ALA A 379 14.91 -32.26 28.63
CA ALA A 379 15.23 -31.30 27.59
C ALA A 379 14.01 -30.94 26.72
N LEU A 380 13.16 -31.92 26.35
CA LEU A 380 11.91 -31.67 25.64
C LEU A 380 10.93 -30.83 26.48
N SER A 381 10.83 -31.10 27.79
CA SER A 381 10.00 -30.30 28.70
C SER A 381 10.49 -28.86 28.77
N SER A 382 11.81 -28.63 28.75
CA SER A 382 12.41 -27.29 28.73
C SER A 382 12.18 -26.60 27.41
N ALA A 383 12.25 -27.29 26.26
CA ALA A 383 11.91 -26.78 24.95
C ALA A 383 10.45 -26.30 24.91
N LEU A 384 9.54 -27.08 25.47
CA LEU A 384 8.11 -26.73 25.53
C LEU A 384 7.86 -25.48 26.40
N ILE A 385 8.54 -25.38 27.55
CA ILE A 385 8.46 -24.20 28.42
C ILE A 385 8.95 -22.96 27.70
N GLU A 386 10.06 -23.07 26.97
CA GLU A 386 10.63 -21.98 26.17
C GLU A 386 9.65 -21.54 25.08
N ALA A 387 9.08 -22.50 24.33
CA ALA A 387 8.10 -22.23 23.29
C ALA A 387 6.85 -21.54 23.80
N MET A 388 6.43 -21.84 25.02
CA MET A 388 5.23 -21.25 25.65
C MET A 388 5.51 -19.89 26.33
N GLY A 389 6.78 -19.48 26.46
CA GLY A 389 7.20 -18.26 27.14
C GLY A 389 6.87 -18.23 28.65
N ARG A 390 6.40 -19.34 29.23
CA ARG A 390 6.06 -19.49 30.65
C ARG A 390 5.98 -20.95 31.06
N LYS A 391 6.25 -21.24 32.33
CA LYS A 391 5.93 -22.58 32.90
C LYS A 391 4.43 -22.80 32.88
N PRO A 392 3.92 -23.87 32.24
CA PRO A 392 2.52 -24.18 32.27
C PRO A 392 2.09 -24.47 33.73
N ALA A 393 0.98 -23.87 34.16
CA ALA A 393 0.36 -24.23 35.43
C ALA A 393 -0.22 -25.63 35.28
N VAL A 394 0.53 -26.65 35.70
CA VAL A 394 -0.01 -28.01 35.75
C VAL A 394 -0.83 -28.20 37.01
N PRO A 395 -2.12 -28.50 36.89
CA PRO A 395 -2.95 -28.84 38.07
C PRO A 395 -2.32 -30.01 38.81
N LYS A 396 -2.28 -29.96 40.15
CA LYS A 396 -1.77 -31.08 40.96
C LYS A 396 -2.58 -32.34 40.66
N ILE A 397 -2.03 -33.25 39.87
CA ILE A 397 -2.66 -34.53 39.58
C ILE A 397 -2.58 -35.38 40.85
N ARG A 398 -3.69 -35.60 41.50
CA ARG A 398 -3.76 -36.54 42.65
C ARG A 398 -3.76 -38.00 42.14
N ALA A 399 -2.61 -38.43 41.63
CA ALA A 399 -2.42 -39.78 41.07
C ALA A 399 -2.47 -40.90 42.13
N ARG A 400 -2.40 -40.57 43.43
CA ARG A 400 -2.17 -41.54 44.49
C ARG A 400 -3.33 -42.48 44.80
N ARG A 401 -4.59 -42.12 44.49
CA ARG A 401 -5.75 -42.97 44.87
C ARG A 401 -6.12 -44.09 43.89
N TRP A 402 -5.64 -44.04 42.67
CA TRP A 402 -6.02 -45.01 41.64
C TRP A 402 -5.07 -46.21 41.60
N ILE A 403 -3.79 -46.03 41.89
CA ILE A 403 -2.76 -47.09 41.94
C ILE A 403 -2.95 -47.92 43.21
N GLU A 404 -3.28 -47.32 44.35
CA GLU A 404 -3.51 -48.02 45.59
C GLU A 404 -4.79 -48.88 45.54
N ARG A 405 -5.86 -48.50 44.88
CA ARG A 405 -7.05 -49.32 44.68
C ARG A 405 -6.75 -50.58 43.85
N ARG A 406 -5.99 -50.51 42.78
CA ARG A 406 -5.61 -51.67 41.95
C ARG A 406 -4.66 -52.64 42.68
N GLN A 407 -3.82 -52.15 43.55
CA GLN A 407 -2.94 -53.01 44.34
C GLN A 407 -3.69 -53.71 45.49
N THR A 408 -4.67 -53.11 46.07
CA THR A 408 -5.53 -53.74 47.12
C THR A 408 -6.54 -54.74 46.54
N GLU A 409 -7.04 -54.52 45.31
CA GLU A 409 -7.90 -55.49 44.61
C GLU A 409 -7.10 -56.72 44.12
N ARG A 410 -5.83 -56.56 43.70
CA ARG A 410 -4.94 -57.71 43.36
C ARG A 410 -4.46 -58.53 44.56
N ARG A 411 -4.58 -58.03 45.80
CA ARG A 411 -4.25 -58.80 47.01
C ARG A 411 -5.46 -59.48 47.62
N ARG A 412 -6.67 -59.28 47.12
CA ARG A 412 -7.95 -59.88 47.59
C ARG A 412 -8.47 -61.01 46.67
N ASN A 413 -7.87 -61.15 45.48
CA ASN A 413 -8.05 -62.30 44.60
C ASN A 413 -6.75 -63.11 44.58
#